data_8f8af5c782f863d3889f1ade5e7d5207
#
_entry.id   8f8af5c782f863d3889f1ade5e7d5207
#
_cell.length_a   1.000
_cell.length_b   1.000
_cell.length_c   1.000
_cell.angle_alpha   90.00
_cell.angle_beta   90.00
_cell.angle_gamma   90.00
#
_symmetry.space_group_name_H-M   'P 1'
#
loop_
_entity.id
_entity.type
_entity.pdbx_description
1 polymer ?
#
loop_
_entity_poly.entity_id
_entity_poly.type
_entity_poly.pdbx_seq_one_letter_code
_entity_poly.pdbx_strand_id
1 'polypeptide(L)'
;MGTIRKQAILSSILVYIGFVVGACNVYISTINGSLTEEQYGLTRVFFDIAQNMFAFGSLGIIPVLFKFYPYYKDNLPPKENDLLTWSLVTALIGFGIVIGLAFLFKTPLTNQFVERSPLFVQYFYWVFPFAAGMLFFSLLEGYSWALKQTILPAFLKETLFRIVTTAILLLFYFRIISFDTFIKLFAFAYFVIFLILLIYLIRKGQFHLTFQKSRVTKKFAKKMFGMQSLIFGGILISALGQTIDGILIASLKGLGTAAIFTVAQYVANLVQVPQRSMQSISTGILSQAWKDKDYKEINRIYGRTSINLLIMALFIYGNVVLNITPAIELLGMQAIYLTGVQTLFVLGIARIIDAGTGVNGTIIATSTFWKFDFFSGVVMLALMIPSNYFLIKEYGIIGSAYAQIISMTVYNFIRWEFLRRKFNMQPFTWKTLYTLLWSLGSFLIIYYTMQSFTGWLGLFARAISFSALMIAGVFWLRLTPDALQLWEKWTKR
;
A
#
# COMPACT_ATOMS: atom_id res chain seq x y z
N MET A 1 18.41 -17.84 16.03
CA MET A 1 17.26 -16.91 16.20
C MET A 1 17.67 -15.42 16.31
N GLY A 2 18.84 -15.04 16.85
CA GLY A 2 19.25 -13.64 17.03
C GLY A 2 19.39 -12.81 15.75
N THR A 3 19.91 -13.39 14.67
CA THR A 3 20.16 -12.67 13.41
C THR A 3 18.88 -12.28 12.68
N ILE A 4 17.89 -13.17 12.60
CA ILE A 4 16.60 -12.90 11.95
C ILE A 4 15.83 -11.81 12.71
N ARG A 5 15.82 -11.88 14.04
CA ARG A 5 15.15 -10.86 14.88
C ARG A 5 15.82 -9.49 14.71
N LYS A 6 17.15 -9.42 14.69
CA LYS A 6 17.90 -8.18 14.46
C LYS A 6 17.62 -7.59 13.08
N GLN A 7 17.57 -8.41 12.03
CA GLN A 7 17.22 -7.97 10.68
C GLN A 7 15.79 -7.45 10.59
N ALA A 8 14.83 -8.13 11.23
CA ALA A 8 13.44 -7.70 11.24
C ALA A 8 13.26 -6.34 11.95
N ILE A 9 13.89 -6.15 13.13
CA ILE A 9 13.84 -4.88 13.86
C ILE A 9 14.45 -3.75 13.03
N LEU A 10 15.64 -3.98 12.47
CA LEU A 10 16.33 -2.95 11.68
C LEU A 10 15.55 -2.58 10.42
N SER A 11 15.01 -3.57 9.69
CA SER A 11 14.15 -3.30 8.53
C SER A 11 12.89 -2.53 8.92
N SER A 12 12.28 -2.83 10.07
CA SER A 12 11.12 -2.08 10.55
C SER A 12 11.47 -0.62 10.86
N ILE A 13 12.60 -0.37 11.52
CA ILE A 13 13.05 1.01 11.81
C ILE A 13 13.26 1.78 10.49
N LEU A 14 13.91 1.16 9.49
CA LEU A 14 14.13 1.77 8.18
C LEU A 14 12.82 2.10 7.46
N VAL A 15 11.80 1.23 7.55
CA VAL A 15 10.46 1.49 7.01
C VAL A 15 9.81 2.69 7.70
N TYR A 16 9.91 2.82 9.04
CA TYR A 16 9.36 3.97 9.75
C TYR A 16 10.08 5.28 9.39
N ILE A 17 11.41 5.27 9.33
CA ILE A 17 12.18 6.44 8.88
C ILE A 17 11.74 6.82 7.46
N GLY A 18 11.63 5.84 6.56
CA GLY A 18 11.14 6.06 5.22
C GLY A 18 9.74 6.66 5.19
N PHE A 19 8.84 6.19 6.06
CA PHE A 19 7.49 6.74 6.15
C PHE A 19 7.49 8.22 6.52
N VAL A 20 8.32 8.63 7.50
CA VAL A 20 8.48 10.03 7.89
C VAL A 20 9.03 10.87 6.73
N VAL A 21 10.08 10.38 6.04
CA VAL A 21 10.63 11.08 4.85
C VAL A 21 9.57 11.16 3.74
N GLY A 22 8.76 10.11 3.55
CA GLY A 22 7.65 10.15 2.60
C GLY A 22 6.58 11.18 2.93
N ALA A 23 6.24 11.34 4.22
CA ALA A 23 5.33 12.39 4.67
C ALA A 23 5.92 13.80 4.42
N CYS A 24 7.23 13.99 4.68
CA CYS A 24 7.93 15.21 4.34
C CYS A 24 7.90 15.51 2.82
N ASN A 25 8.04 14.47 1.97
CA ASN A 25 7.94 14.65 0.51
C ASN A 25 6.55 15.12 0.08
N VAL A 26 5.49 14.53 0.66
CA VAL A 26 4.11 14.99 0.40
C VAL A 26 3.97 16.44 0.84
N TYR A 27 4.42 16.77 2.04
CA TYR A 27 4.37 18.12 2.59
C TYR A 27 5.10 19.12 1.68
N ILE A 28 6.39 18.88 1.36
CA ILE A 28 7.19 19.79 0.51
C ILE A 28 6.53 19.93 -0.88
N SER A 29 5.94 18.87 -1.43
CA SER A 29 5.27 18.93 -2.74
C SER A 29 4.01 19.79 -2.73
N THR A 30 3.33 19.93 -1.57
CA THR A 30 2.00 20.53 -1.45
C THR A 30 2.01 21.92 -0.81
N ILE A 31 3.16 22.40 -0.29
CA ILE A 31 3.28 23.77 0.25
C ILE A 31 3.25 24.81 -0.87
N ASN A 32 2.88 26.03 -0.50
CA ASN A 32 2.92 27.18 -1.41
C ASN A 32 4.33 27.42 -1.96
N GLY A 33 4.42 27.67 -3.27
CA GLY A 33 5.70 27.93 -3.95
C GLY A 33 6.47 26.67 -4.41
N SER A 34 5.95 25.45 -4.12
CA SER A 34 6.49 24.19 -4.61
C SER A 34 5.83 23.74 -5.93
N LEU A 35 5.55 22.44 -6.07
CA LEU A 35 4.86 21.91 -7.25
C LEU A 35 3.41 22.43 -7.31
N THR A 36 2.93 22.73 -8.52
CA THR A 36 1.49 22.94 -8.71
C THR A 36 0.76 21.62 -8.49
N GLU A 37 -0.57 21.68 -8.24
CA GLU A 37 -1.38 20.46 -8.11
C GLU A 37 -1.29 19.55 -9.33
N GLU A 38 -1.22 20.11 -10.55
CA GLU A 38 -1.04 19.32 -11.77
C GLU A 38 0.33 18.65 -11.85
N GLN A 39 1.38 19.37 -11.47
CA GLN A 39 2.75 18.85 -11.45
C GLN A 39 2.90 17.72 -10.42
N TYR A 40 2.34 17.90 -9.22
CA TYR A 40 2.31 16.86 -8.22
C TYR A 40 1.46 15.67 -8.66
N GLY A 41 0.27 15.93 -9.24
CA GLY A 41 -0.58 14.91 -9.81
C GLY A 41 0.10 14.07 -10.87
N LEU A 42 0.92 14.70 -11.74
CA LEU A 42 1.72 13.97 -12.73
C LEU A 42 2.65 12.93 -12.06
N THR A 43 3.35 13.31 -10.99
CA THR A 43 4.24 12.36 -10.29
C THR A 43 3.48 11.18 -9.69
N ARG A 44 2.24 11.39 -9.24
CA ARG A 44 1.38 10.34 -8.67
C ARG A 44 0.87 9.41 -9.76
N VAL A 45 0.35 9.96 -10.86
CA VAL A 45 -0.11 9.18 -12.01
C VAL A 45 1.04 8.39 -12.63
N PHE A 46 2.25 8.96 -12.67
CA PHE A 46 3.45 8.21 -13.09
C PHE A 46 3.66 6.98 -12.21
N PHE A 47 3.57 7.15 -10.90
CA PHE A 47 3.73 6.04 -9.96
C PHE A 47 2.64 4.98 -10.17
N ASP A 48 1.38 5.38 -10.30
CA ASP A 48 0.24 4.47 -10.48
C ASP A 48 0.35 3.67 -11.79
N ILE A 49 0.66 4.34 -12.90
CA ILE A 49 0.84 3.68 -14.19
C ILE A 49 2.06 2.77 -14.17
N ALA A 50 3.18 3.23 -13.60
CA ALA A 50 4.40 2.43 -13.50
C ALA A 50 4.18 1.18 -12.63
N GLN A 51 3.39 1.27 -11.56
CA GLN A 51 3.03 0.12 -10.73
C GLN A 51 2.22 -0.92 -11.53
N ASN A 52 1.30 -0.48 -12.39
CA ASN A 52 0.60 -1.39 -13.29
C ASN A 52 1.54 -1.98 -14.34
N MET A 53 2.39 -1.16 -14.96
CA MET A 53 3.39 -1.65 -15.92
C MET A 53 4.35 -2.66 -15.28
N PHE A 54 4.77 -2.44 -14.04
CA PHE A 54 5.53 -3.39 -13.23
C PHE A 54 4.74 -4.68 -12.99
N ALA A 55 3.48 -4.58 -12.59
CA ALA A 55 2.63 -5.74 -12.32
C ALA A 55 2.47 -6.62 -13.57
N PHE A 56 2.14 -6.01 -14.71
CA PHE A 56 2.04 -6.69 -16.00
C PHE A 56 3.41 -7.21 -16.48
N GLY A 57 4.45 -6.38 -16.43
CA GLY A 57 5.79 -6.71 -16.93
C GLY A 57 6.49 -7.80 -16.10
N SER A 58 6.19 -7.91 -14.81
CA SER A 58 6.76 -8.96 -13.95
C SER A 58 6.28 -10.37 -14.32
N LEU A 59 5.13 -10.50 -14.98
CA LEU A 59 4.47 -11.77 -15.28
C LEU A 59 4.39 -12.72 -14.06
N GLY A 60 4.48 -12.19 -12.83
CA GLY A 60 4.44 -12.98 -11.60
C GLY A 60 5.72 -13.76 -11.27
N ILE A 61 6.86 -13.46 -11.91
CA ILE A 61 8.10 -14.22 -11.74
C ILE A 61 8.76 -14.03 -10.38
N ILE A 62 8.60 -12.88 -9.72
CA ILE A 62 9.33 -12.54 -8.49
C ILE A 62 9.04 -13.50 -7.33
N PRO A 63 7.78 -13.81 -6.98
CA PRO A 63 7.48 -14.83 -5.96
C PRO A 63 7.92 -16.23 -6.35
N VAL A 64 7.93 -16.57 -7.66
CA VAL A 64 8.42 -17.84 -8.16
C VAL A 64 9.93 -17.96 -7.91
N LEU A 65 10.70 -16.91 -8.24
CA LEU A 65 12.13 -16.83 -7.96
C LEU A 65 12.40 -17.12 -6.47
N PHE A 66 11.71 -16.40 -5.58
CA PHE A 66 11.89 -16.58 -4.14
C PHE A 66 11.57 -18.01 -3.67
N LYS A 67 10.46 -18.59 -4.17
CA LYS A 67 10.02 -19.94 -3.76
C LYS A 67 10.92 -21.06 -4.27
N PHE A 68 11.43 -20.94 -5.49
CA PHE A 68 12.22 -22.00 -6.09
C PHE A 68 13.73 -21.88 -5.85
N TYR A 69 14.23 -20.73 -5.40
CA TYR A 69 15.64 -20.50 -5.14
C TYR A 69 16.32 -21.57 -4.28
N PRO A 70 15.73 -22.09 -3.18
CA PRO A 70 16.35 -23.15 -2.39
C PRO A 70 16.67 -24.41 -3.22
N TYR A 71 15.76 -24.82 -4.12
CA TYR A 71 15.99 -25.99 -4.97
C TYR A 71 17.19 -25.82 -5.91
N TYR A 72 17.42 -24.59 -6.38
CA TYR A 72 18.59 -24.29 -7.22
C TYR A 72 19.86 -24.25 -6.38
N LYS A 73 19.82 -23.59 -5.24
CA LYS A 73 20.95 -23.46 -4.34
C LYS A 73 21.47 -24.81 -3.84
N ASP A 74 20.56 -25.75 -3.53
CA ASP A 74 20.94 -27.06 -2.96
C ASP A 74 21.42 -28.06 -4.02
N ASN A 75 21.13 -27.80 -5.30
CA ASN A 75 21.41 -28.75 -6.38
C ASN A 75 22.41 -28.24 -7.45
N LEU A 76 22.82 -26.97 -7.41
CA LEU A 76 23.67 -26.36 -8.43
C LEU A 76 24.75 -25.47 -7.79
N PRO A 77 25.95 -25.44 -8.33
CA PRO A 77 26.95 -24.46 -7.97
C PRO A 77 26.45 -23.04 -8.37
N PRO A 78 26.89 -21.97 -7.67
CA PRO A 78 26.39 -20.61 -7.91
C PRO A 78 26.48 -20.14 -9.37
N LYS A 79 27.54 -20.55 -10.09
CA LYS A 79 27.74 -20.15 -11.50
C LYS A 79 26.82 -20.86 -12.50
N GLU A 80 26.25 -22.00 -12.12
CA GLU A 80 25.31 -22.78 -12.95
C GLU A 80 23.85 -22.52 -12.61
N ASN A 81 23.59 -21.66 -11.62
CA ASN A 81 22.26 -21.30 -11.20
C ASN A 81 21.65 -20.31 -12.20
N ASP A 82 20.81 -20.84 -13.06
CA ASP A 82 20.16 -20.10 -14.15
C ASP A 82 18.83 -19.41 -13.75
N LEU A 83 18.40 -19.54 -12.48
CA LEU A 83 17.10 -19.01 -12.03
C LEU A 83 17.01 -17.48 -12.18
N LEU A 84 18.06 -16.74 -11.77
CA LEU A 84 18.09 -15.29 -11.92
C LEU A 84 18.06 -14.88 -13.39
N THR A 85 18.80 -15.58 -14.25
CA THR A 85 18.83 -15.30 -15.71
C THR A 85 17.46 -15.45 -16.33
N TRP A 86 16.78 -16.59 -16.08
CA TRP A 86 15.44 -16.80 -16.63
C TRP A 86 14.40 -15.86 -16.01
N SER A 87 14.57 -15.45 -14.76
CA SER A 87 13.71 -14.43 -14.14
C SER A 87 13.88 -13.07 -14.81
N LEU A 88 15.12 -12.65 -15.10
CA LEU A 88 15.42 -11.42 -15.85
C LEU A 88 14.87 -11.49 -17.29
N VAL A 89 15.08 -12.61 -17.99
CA VAL A 89 14.55 -12.82 -19.34
C VAL A 89 13.02 -12.73 -19.34
N THR A 90 12.36 -13.37 -18.38
CA THR A 90 10.89 -13.30 -18.24
C THR A 90 10.42 -11.86 -18.02
N ALA A 91 11.07 -11.11 -17.13
CA ALA A 91 10.74 -9.72 -16.85
C ALA A 91 11.00 -8.81 -18.08
N LEU A 92 12.10 -9.05 -18.81
CA LEU A 92 12.40 -8.33 -20.07
C LEU A 92 11.34 -8.58 -21.13
N ILE A 93 10.95 -9.83 -21.33
CA ILE A 93 9.89 -10.20 -22.29
C ILE A 93 8.56 -9.56 -21.87
N GLY A 94 8.17 -9.72 -20.60
CA GLY A 94 6.93 -9.15 -20.08
C GLY A 94 6.90 -7.63 -20.20
N PHE A 95 7.99 -6.96 -19.85
CA PHE A 95 8.10 -5.51 -19.99
C PHE A 95 8.12 -5.05 -21.46
N GLY A 96 8.79 -5.82 -22.32
CA GLY A 96 8.76 -5.59 -23.78
C GLY A 96 7.35 -5.68 -24.35
N ILE A 97 6.55 -6.65 -23.88
CA ILE A 97 5.13 -6.76 -24.26
C ILE A 97 4.36 -5.52 -23.79
N VAL A 98 4.56 -5.10 -22.54
CA VAL A 98 3.90 -3.89 -21.98
C VAL A 98 4.25 -2.65 -22.79
N ILE A 99 5.53 -2.45 -23.11
CA ILE A 99 5.98 -1.33 -23.97
C ILE A 99 5.32 -1.43 -25.36
N GLY A 100 5.38 -2.60 -26.00
CA GLY A 100 4.78 -2.82 -27.32
C GLY A 100 3.29 -2.49 -27.33
N LEU A 101 2.53 -2.96 -26.33
CA LEU A 101 1.12 -2.63 -26.16
C LEU A 101 0.89 -1.14 -25.91
N ALA A 102 1.73 -0.50 -25.08
CA ALA A 102 1.61 0.93 -24.79
C ALA A 102 1.85 1.79 -26.05
N PHE A 103 2.77 1.39 -26.93
CA PHE A 103 2.97 2.06 -28.22
C PHE A 103 1.84 1.78 -29.20
N LEU A 104 1.35 0.54 -29.29
CA LEU A 104 0.26 0.14 -30.17
C LEU A 104 -1.04 0.87 -29.80
N PHE A 105 -1.33 0.97 -28.51
CA PHE A 105 -2.52 1.63 -27.97
C PHE A 105 -2.26 3.06 -27.48
N LYS A 106 -1.15 3.68 -27.92
CA LYS A 106 -0.80 5.05 -27.48
C LYS A 106 -1.93 6.03 -27.70
N THR A 107 -2.47 6.10 -28.92
CA THR A 107 -3.53 7.05 -29.27
C THR A 107 -4.78 6.90 -28.40
N PRO A 108 -5.42 5.73 -28.28
CA PRO A 108 -6.57 5.59 -27.39
C PRO A 108 -6.24 5.82 -25.92
N LEU A 109 -5.02 5.48 -25.47
CA LEU A 109 -4.60 5.74 -24.10
C LEU A 109 -4.41 7.24 -23.84
N THR A 110 -3.69 7.95 -24.72
CA THR A 110 -3.41 9.38 -24.53
C THR A 110 -4.64 10.25 -24.77
N ASN A 111 -5.53 9.90 -25.72
CA ASN A 111 -6.75 10.66 -25.99
C ASN A 111 -7.65 10.83 -24.74
N GLN A 112 -7.63 9.86 -23.83
CA GLN A 112 -8.35 9.95 -22.57
C GLN A 112 -7.80 11.08 -21.66
N PHE A 113 -6.55 11.49 -21.88
CA PHE A 113 -5.86 12.49 -21.06
C PHE A 113 -5.66 13.84 -21.76
N VAL A 114 -5.84 13.93 -23.09
CA VAL A 114 -5.53 15.14 -23.87
C VAL A 114 -6.24 16.37 -23.32
N GLU A 115 -7.56 16.27 -23.07
CA GLU A 115 -8.36 17.42 -22.64
C GLU A 115 -8.17 17.76 -21.15
N ARG A 116 -7.94 16.77 -20.29
CA ARG A 116 -7.97 16.93 -18.84
C ARG A 116 -6.58 16.88 -18.18
N SER A 117 -5.62 16.28 -18.83
CA SER A 117 -4.28 16.03 -18.32
C SER A 117 -3.19 16.20 -19.38
N PRO A 118 -3.12 17.33 -20.09
CA PRO A 118 -2.18 17.52 -21.21
C PRO A 118 -0.73 17.33 -20.78
N LEU A 119 -0.39 17.67 -19.56
CA LEU A 119 0.94 17.48 -18.99
C LEU A 119 1.36 16.00 -18.96
N PHE A 120 0.42 15.08 -18.71
CA PHE A 120 0.69 13.64 -18.79
C PHE A 120 1.02 13.20 -20.22
N VAL A 121 0.31 13.71 -21.19
CA VAL A 121 0.56 13.39 -22.61
C VAL A 121 1.95 13.87 -23.05
N GLN A 122 2.35 15.08 -22.61
CA GLN A 122 3.67 15.65 -22.87
C GLN A 122 4.80 14.76 -22.31
N TYR A 123 4.64 14.24 -21.10
CA TYR A 123 5.65 13.44 -20.42
C TYR A 123 5.41 11.93 -20.49
N PHE A 124 4.48 11.46 -21.32
CA PHE A 124 4.09 10.05 -21.43
C PHE A 124 5.26 9.06 -21.52
N TYR A 125 6.26 9.37 -22.33
CA TYR A 125 7.41 8.47 -22.52
C TYR A 125 8.30 8.33 -21.28
N TRP A 126 8.28 9.27 -20.36
CA TRP A 126 9.10 9.24 -19.15
C TRP A 126 8.56 8.28 -18.06
N VAL A 127 7.34 7.75 -18.26
CA VAL A 127 6.81 6.67 -17.42
C VAL A 127 7.59 5.37 -17.62
N PHE A 128 8.07 5.08 -18.84
CA PHE A 128 8.76 3.82 -19.16
C PHE A 128 10.07 3.62 -18.35
N PRO A 129 11.02 4.55 -18.32
CA PRO A 129 12.19 4.39 -17.48
C PRO A 129 11.84 4.26 -16.00
N PHE A 130 10.84 4.98 -15.49
CA PHE A 130 10.41 4.84 -14.10
C PHE A 130 9.89 3.41 -13.81
N ALA A 131 9.02 2.88 -14.68
CA ALA A 131 8.49 1.53 -14.57
C ALA A 131 9.57 0.45 -14.74
N ALA A 132 10.51 0.62 -15.66
CA ALA A 132 11.65 -0.28 -15.84
C ALA A 132 12.51 -0.34 -14.58
N GLY A 133 12.89 0.82 -14.03
CA GLY A 133 13.66 0.89 -12.79
C GLY A 133 12.95 0.18 -11.64
N MET A 134 11.63 0.38 -11.50
CA MET A 134 10.81 -0.28 -10.50
C MET A 134 10.80 -1.81 -10.69
N LEU A 135 10.64 -2.30 -11.91
CA LEU A 135 10.59 -3.73 -12.23
C LEU A 135 11.92 -4.42 -11.91
N PHE A 136 13.03 -3.88 -12.42
CA PHE A 136 14.34 -4.51 -12.23
C PHE A 136 14.82 -4.40 -10.81
N PHE A 137 14.56 -3.28 -10.12
CA PHE A 137 14.82 -3.19 -8.69
C PHE A 137 14.03 -4.24 -7.91
N SER A 138 12.72 -4.37 -8.14
CA SER A 138 11.87 -5.33 -7.42
C SER A 138 12.27 -6.80 -7.69
N LEU A 139 12.78 -7.09 -8.87
CA LEU A 139 13.30 -8.41 -9.19
C LEU A 139 14.57 -8.71 -8.38
N LEU A 140 15.54 -7.78 -8.33
CA LEU A 140 16.74 -7.93 -7.52
C LEU A 140 16.44 -7.90 -6.01
N GLU A 141 15.43 -7.15 -5.58
CA GLU A 141 14.90 -7.16 -4.21
C GLU A 141 14.44 -8.60 -3.84
N GLY A 142 13.57 -9.19 -4.67
CA GLY A 142 13.11 -10.57 -4.49
C GLY A 142 14.24 -11.61 -4.49
N TYR A 143 15.24 -11.42 -5.35
CA TYR A 143 16.43 -12.25 -5.37
C TYR A 143 17.27 -12.09 -4.09
N SER A 144 17.45 -10.87 -3.60
CA SER A 144 18.15 -10.59 -2.35
C SER A 144 17.44 -11.22 -1.14
N TRP A 145 16.11 -11.24 -1.13
CA TRP A 145 15.33 -11.94 -0.09
C TRP A 145 15.56 -13.45 -0.13
N ALA A 146 15.64 -14.03 -1.33
CA ALA A 146 16.00 -15.45 -1.48
C ALA A 146 17.40 -15.75 -0.93
N LEU A 147 18.33 -14.80 -1.06
CA LEU A 147 19.67 -14.83 -0.44
C LEU A 147 19.67 -14.54 1.07
N LYS A 148 18.49 -14.32 1.69
CA LYS A 148 18.34 -13.91 3.10
C LYS A 148 18.97 -12.54 3.43
N GLN A 149 19.05 -11.66 2.44
CA GLN A 149 19.55 -10.29 2.56
C GLN A 149 18.40 -9.32 2.42
N THR A 150 17.79 -8.92 3.54
CA THR A 150 16.57 -8.10 3.53
C THR A 150 16.82 -6.64 3.88
N ILE A 151 17.92 -6.33 4.60
CA ILE A 151 18.18 -5.00 5.15
C ILE A 151 18.46 -3.98 4.04
N LEU A 152 19.42 -4.29 3.15
CA LEU A 152 19.83 -3.36 2.10
C LEU A 152 18.69 -3.05 1.12
N PRO A 153 17.97 -4.04 0.55
CA PRO A 153 16.82 -3.74 -0.32
C PRO A 153 15.74 -2.91 0.37
N ALA A 154 15.43 -3.21 1.65
CA ALA A 154 14.47 -2.43 2.42
C ALA A 154 14.94 -0.98 2.62
N PHE A 155 16.21 -0.76 2.95
CA PHE A 155 16.80 0.58 3.04
C PHE A 155 16.70 1.33 1.71
N LEU A 156 17.08 0.69 0.61
CA LEU A 156 17.06 1.31 -0.71
C LEU A 156 15.64 1.74 -1.12
N LYS A 157 14.66 0.87 -0.92
CA LYS A 157 13.28 1.10 -1.33
C LYS A 157 12.55 2.08 -0.42
N GLU A 158 12.62 1.85 0.88
CA GLU A 158 11.80 2.59 1.84
C GLU A 158 12.44 3.92 2.26
N THR A 159 13.76 4.00 2.27
CA THR A 159 14.48 5.18 2.77
C THR A 159 15.19 5.92 1.66
N LEU A 160 16.14 5.27 0.95
CA LEU A 160 16.99 5.95 -0.02
C LEU A 160 16.21 6.49 -1.22
N PHE A 161 15.26 5.72 -1.78
CA PHE A 161 14.40 6.20 -2.85
C PHE A 161 13.68 7.50 -2.46
N ARG A 162 13.18 7.57 -1.23
CA ARG A 162 12.49 8.78 -0.74
C ARG A 162 13.47 9.93 -0.51
N ILE A 163 14.69 9.66 -0.06
CA ILE A 163 15.74 10.69 0.06
C ILE A 163 16.11 11.23 -1.33
N VAL A 164 16.29 10.35 -2.32
CA VAL A 164 16.58 10.76 -3.71
C VAL A 164 15.47 11.65 -4.26
N THR A 165 14.22 11.25 -4.08
CA THR A 165 13.07 12.04 -4.53
C THR A 165 12.95 13.36 -3.76
N THR A 166 13.27 13.39 -2.44
CA THR A 166 13.37 14.63 -1.66
C THR A 166 14.44 15.56 -2.22
N ALA A 167 15.62 15.02 -2.52
CA ALA A 167 16.72 15.84 -3.06
C ALA A 167 16.33 16.48 -4.40
N ILE A 168 15.74 15.71 -5.31
CA ILE A 168 15.26 16.23 -6.60
C ILE A 168 14.16 17.28 -6.40
N LEU A 169 13.25 17.06 -5.44
CA LEU A 169 12.18 17.99 -5.09
C LEU A 169 12.72 19.29 -4.50
N LEU A 170 13.73 19.23 -3.63
CA LEU A 170 14.38 20.41 -3.06
C LEU A 170 15.13 21.21 -4.12
N LEU A 171 15.82 20.56 -5.07
CA LEU A 171 16.45 21.25 -6.20
C LEU A 171 15.42 22.04 -7.02
N PHE A 172 14.22 21.47 -7.21
CA PHE A 172 13.13 22.18 -7.87
C PHE A 172 12.57 23.30 -6.99
N TYR A 173 12.32 23.06 -5.71
CA TYR A 173 11.79 24.05 -4.76
C TYR A 173 12.69 25.30 -4.67
N PHE A 174 14.01 25.10 -4.62
CA PHE A 174 14.98 26.19 -4.64
C PHE A 174 15.23 26.79 -6.04
N ARG A 175 14.44 26.36 -7.05
CA ARG A 175 14.53 26.83 -8.44
C ARG A 175 15.90 26.62 -9.11
N ILE A 176 16.67 25.64 -8.66
CA ILE A 176 17.94 25.23 -9.27
C ILE A 176 17.70 24.50 -10.59
N ILE A 177 16.61 23.73 -10.68
CA ILE A 177 16.21 22.99 -11.88
C ILE A 177 14.79 23.38 -12.32
N SER A 178 14.53 23.28 -13.64
CA SER A 178 13.20 23.44 -14.20
C SER A 178 12.30 22.22 -13.92
N PHE A 179 10.97 22.35 -14.08
CA PHE A 179 10.05 21.22 -13.96
C PHE A 179 10.35 20.11 -14.98
N ASP A 180 10.75 20.47 -16.20
CA ASP A 180 11.15 19.50 -17.21
C ASP A 180 12.33 18.63 -16.76
N THR A 181 13.35 19.27 -16.16
CA THR A 181 14.50 18.54 -15.58
C THR A 181 14.08 17.70 -14.37
N PHE A 182 13.21 18.27 -13.50
CA PHE A 182 12.68 17.57 -12.34
C PHE A 182 12.00 16.24 -12.72
N ILE A 183 11.07 16.27 -13.69
CA ILE A 183 10.30 15.05 -14.07
C ILE A 183 11.19 14.00 -14.76
N LYS A 184 12.20 14.46 -15.53
CA LYS A 184 13.19 13.57 -16.12
C LYS A 184 14.05 12.87 -15.08
N LEU A 185 14.57 13.61 -14.09
CA LEU A 185 15.32 13.03 -12.97
C LEU A 185 14.45 12.10 -12.13
N PHE A 186 13.20 12.49 -11.88
CA PHE A 186 12.23 11.65 -11.17
C PHE A 186 11.98 10.33 -11.90
N ALA A 187 11.89 10.36 -13.23
CA ALA A 187 11.72 9.15 -14.05
C ALA A 187 12.85 8.14 -13.88
N PHE A 188 14.07 8.59 -13.56
CA PHE A 188 15.23 7.72 -13.31
C PHE A 188 15.47 7.41 -11.82
N ALA A 189 14.67 7.92 -10.91
CA ALA A 189 14.91 7.73 -9.47
C ALA A 189 14.98 6.26 -9.04
N TYR A 190 14.17 5.37 -9.63
CA TYR A 190 14.25 3.93 -9.37
C TYR A 190 15.53 3.28 -9.91
N PHE A 191 16.11 3.79 -11.00
CA PHE A 191 17.38 3.29 -11.51
C PHE A 191 18.53 3.52 -10.55
N VAL A 192 18.52 4.60 -9.77
CA VAL A 192 19.55 4.86 -8.75
C VAL A 192 19.61 3.72 -7.75
N ILE A 193 18.48 3.35 -7.17
CA ILE A 193 18.43 2.27 -6.17
C ILE A 193 18.64 0.88 -6.81
N PHE A 194 18.20 0.68 -8.05
CA PHE A 194 18.48 -0.52 -8.84
C PHE A 194 19.99 -0.72 -9.06
N LEU A 195 20.69 0.31 -9.54
CA LEU A 195 22.12 0.24 -9.80
C LEU A 195 22.92 -0.01 -8.53
N ILE A 196 22.56 0.61 -7.41
CA ILE A 196 23.23 0.36 -6.12
C ILE A 196 23.07 -1.10 -5.71
N LEU A 197 21.86 -1.66 -5.81
CA LEU A 197 21.61 -3.05 -5.47
C LEU A 197 22.33 -4.02 -6.42
N LEU A 198 22.34 -3.71 -7.72
CA LEU A 198 23.05 -4.49 -8.73
C LEU A 198 24.56 -4.52 -8.44
N ILE A 199 25.18 -3.35 -8.25
CA ILE A 199 26.61 -3.25 -7.92
C ILE A 199 26.94 -4.01 -6.64
N TYR A 200 26.10 -3.92 -5.63
CA TYR A 200 26.30 -4.65 -4.38
C TYR A 200 26.29 -6.18 -4.61
N LEU A 201 25.33 -6.70 -5.37
CA LEU A 201 25.25 -8.13 -5.68
C LEU A 201 26.42 -8.61 -6.53
N ILE A 202 26.89 -7.80 -7.50
CA ILE A 202 28.06 -8.09 -8.32
C ILE A 202 29.33 -8.14 -7.43
N ARG A 203 29.55 -7.12 -6.58
CA ARG A 203 30.71 -7.06 -5.68
C ARG A 203 30.75 -8.22 -4.68
N LYS A 204 29.59 -8.74 -4.27
CA LYS A 204 29.51 -9.94 -3.43
C LYS A 204 29.67 -11.27 -4.18
N GLY A 205 29.85 -11.22 -5.50
CA GLY A 205 29.93 -12.45 -6.30
C GLY A 205 28.64 -13.27 -6.26
N GLN A 206 27.49 -12.60 -6.14
CA GLN A 206 26.18 -13.25 -6.04
C GLN A 206 25.31 -13.03 -7.30
N PHE A 207 25.82 -12.25 -8.25
CA PHE A 207 25.15 -11.98 -9.52
C PHE A 207 25.83 -12.78 -10.62
N HIS A 208 25.19 -13.89 -11.01
CA HIS A 208 25.67 -14.75 -12.09
C HIS A 208 24.59 -14.89 -13.15
N LEU A 209 24.95 -14.74 -14.40
CA LEU A 209 24.08 -14.98 -15.55
C LEU A 209 24.58 -16.19 -16.32
N THR A 210 23.70 -17.18 -16.49
CA THR A 210 23.95 -18.34 -17.34
C THR A 210 22.70 -18.65 -18.16
N PHE A 211 22.89 -18.78 -19.48
CA PHE A 211 21.80 -19.05 -20.42
C PHE A 211 21.59 -20.55 -20.66
N GLN A 212 22.47 -21.41 -20.14
CA GLN A 212 22.30 -22.85 -20.21
C GLN A 212 21.19 -23.29 -19.25
N LYS A 213 20.18 -24.01 -19.79
CA LYS A 213 19.08 -24.53 -18.98
C LYS A 213 19.59 -25.64 -18.06
N SER A 214 19.62 -25.38 -16.77
CA SER A 214 20.03 -26.35 -15.76
C SER A 214 19.05 -27.54 -15.66
N ARG A 215 19.52 -28.64 -15.04
CA ARG A 215 18.67 -29.80 -14.74
C ARG A 215 17.48 -29.43 -13.83
N VAL A 216 17.66 -28.44 -12.93
CA VAL A 216 16.62 -27.98 -12.01
C VAL A 216 15.54 -27.24 -12.78
N THR A 217 15.90 -26.31 -13.68
CA THR A 217 14.97 -25.61 -14.57
C THR A 217 14.18 -26.61 -15.40
N LYS A 218 14.83 -27.58 -16.05
CA LYS A 218 14.14 -28.60 -16.85
C LYS A 218 13.12 -29.39 -16.04
N LYS A 219 13.45 -29.76 -14.79
CA LYS A 219 12.58 -30.53 -13.89
C LYS A 219 11.37 -29.74 -13.41
N PHE A 220 11.57 -28.44 -13.07
CA PHE A 220 10.52 -27.64 -12.43
C PHE A 220 9.81 -26.64 -13.35
N ALA A 221 10.21 -26.48 -14.62
CA ALA A 221 9.66 -25.47 -15.53
C ALA A 221 8.13 -25.46 -15.59
N LYS A 222 7.48 -26.61 -15.78
CA LYS A 222 6.01 -26.71 -15.83
C LYS A 222 5.35 -26.26 -14.52
N LYS A 223 5.93 -26.63 -13.37
CA LYS A 223 5.42 -26.27 -12.06
C LYS A 223 5.63 -24.78 -11.77
N MET A 224 6.77 -24.23 -12.16
CA MET A 224 7.08 -22.80 -12.07
C MET A 224 6.12 -21.99 -12.91
N PHE A 225 5.89 -22.36 -14.17
CA PHE A 225 4.97 -21.68 -15.06
C PHE A 225 3.52 -21.70 -14.55
N GLY A 226 3.03 -22.87 -14.11
CA GLY A 226 1.69 -22.99 -13.55
C GLY A 226 1.50 -22.13 -12.28
N MET A 227 2.50 -22.06 -11.42
CA MET A 227 2.48 -21.19 -10.25
C MET A 227 2.55 -19.72 -10.64
N GLN A 228 3.39 -19.37 -11.60
CA GLN A 228 3.56 -18.01 -12.10
C GLN A 228 2.25 -17.44 -12.64
N SER A 229 1.51 -18.20 -13.44
CA SER A 229 0.23 -17.78 -14.02
C SER A 229 -0.83 -17.46 -12.96
N LEU A 230 -0.90 -18.27 -11.88
CA LEU A 230 -1.81 -18.01 -10.76
C LEU A 230 -1.44 -16.76 -9.96
N ILE A 231 -0.14 -16.60 -9.67
CA ILE A 231 0.36 -15.45 -8.92
C ILE A 231 0.19 -14.17 -9.73
N PHE A 232 0.41 -14.23 -11.03
CA PHE A 232 0.25 -13.10 -11.92
C PHE A 232 -1.15 -12.49 -11.82
N GLY A 233 -2.21 -13.31 -11.87
CA GLY A 233 -3.57 -12.82 -11.67
C GLY A 233 -3.77 -12.09 -10.34
N GLY A 234 -3.23 -12.63 -9.25
CA GLY A 234 -3.29 -11.98 -7.92
C GLY A 234 -2.55 -10.63 -7.86
N ILE A 235 -1.38 -10.54 -8.50
CA ILE A 235 -0.60 -9.30 -8.59
C ILE A 235 -1.38 -8.25 -9.38
N LEU A 236 -2.00 -8.62 -10.51
CA LEU A 236 -2.81 -7.70 -11.31
C LEU A 236 -4.01 -7.16 -10.53
N ILE A 237 -4.74 -8.02 -9.84
CA ILE A 237 -5.87 -7.62 -8.99
C ILE A 237 -5.39 -6.60 -7.93
N SER A 238 -4.27 -6.89 -7.28
CA SER A 238 -3.73 -6.01 -6.25
C SER A 238 -3.26 -4.66 -6.81
N ALA A 239 -2.57 -4.66 -7.95
CA ALA A 239 -2.07 -3.43 -8.58
C ALA A 239 -3.21 -2.54 -9.04
N LEU A 240 -4.16 -3.08 -9.81
CA LEU A 240 -5.33 -2.35 -10.29
C LEU A 240 -6.16 -1.82 -9.11
N GLY A 241 -6.40 -2.64 -8.08
CA GLY A 241 -7.16 -2.23 -6.91
C GLY A 241 -6.53 -1.08 -6.11
N GLN A 242 -5.23 -0.84 -6.26
CA GLN A 242 -4.54 0.24 -5.56
C GLN A 242 -4.39 1.53 -6.39
N THR A 243 -4.46 1.44 -7.72
CA THR A 243 -4.05 2.53 -8.61
C THR A 243 -5.15 3.02 -9.54
N ILE A 244 -6.21 2.24 -9.73
CA ILE A 244 -7.26 2.55 -10.71
C ILE A 244 -7.96 3.88 -10.41
N ASP A 245 -8.13 4.22 -9.14
CA ASP A 245 -8.75 5.46 -8.71
C ASP A 245 -7.98 6.68 -9.22
N GLY A 246 -6.67 6.73 -8.96
CA GLY A 246 -5.80 7.82 -9.40
C GLY A 246 -5.76 7.98 -10.91
N ILE A 247 -5.69 6.86 -11.64
CA ILE A 247 -5.68 6.85 -13.12
C ILE A 247 -7.01 7.35 -13.68
N LEU A 248 -8.14 6.86 -13.17
CA LEU A 248 -9.47 7.29 -13.62
C LEU A 248 -9.75 8.77 -13.28
N ILE A 249 -9.38 9.23 -12.09
CA ILE A 249 -9.54 10.64 -11.73
C ILE A 249 -8.69 11.52 -12.66
N ALA A 250 -7.43 11.15 -12.91
CA ALA A 250 -6.58 11.92 -13.81
C ALA A 250 -7.15 11.98 -15.25
N SER A 251 -7.71 10.88 -15.75
CA SER A 251 -8.30 10.85 -17.10
C SER A 251 -9.62 11.60 -17.21
N LEU A 252 -10.47 11.56 -16.15
CA LEU A 252 -11.82 12.13 -16.20
C LEU A 252 -11.91 13.57 -15.66
N LYS A 253 -11.05 13.91 -14.67
CA LYS A 253 -11.13 15.20 -13.92
C LYS A 253 -9.80 15.98 -13.91
N GLY A 254 -8.70 15.41 -14.37
CA GLY A 254 -7.40 16.06 -14.51
C GLY A 254 -6.40 15.73 -13.39
N LEU A 255 -5.11 16.05 -13.67
CA LEU A 255 -3.98 15.76 -12.77
C LEU A 255 -4.09 16.47 -11.42
N GLY A 256 -4.50 17.74 -11.39
CA GLY A 256 -4.67 18.49 -10.15
C GLY A 256 -5.68 17.81 -9.22
N THR A 257 -6.80 17.36 -9.78
CA THR A 257 -7.82 16.62 -9.04
C THR A 257 -7.28 15.28 -8.53
N ALA A 258 -6.46 14.58 -9.31
CA ALA A 258 -5.79 13.34 -8.88
C ALA A 258 -4.78 13.60 -7.75
N ALA A 259 -4.09 14.75 -7.75
CA ALA A 259 -3.22 15.16 -6.65
C ALA A 259 -3.99 15.33 -5.34
N ILE A 260 -5.11 16.06 -5.37
CA ILE A 260 -5.99 16.28 -4.21
C ILE A 260 -6.47 14.94 -3.64
N PHE A 261 -6.95 14.05 -4.52
CA PHE A 261 -7.36 12.69 -4.13
C PHE A 261 -6.22 11.90 -3.49
N THR A 262 -5.02 11.96 -4.07
CA THR A 262 -3.85 11.23 -3.55
C THR A 262 -3.47 11.70 -2.16
N VAL A 263 -3.51 13.00 -1.86
CA VAL A 263 -3.26 13.52 -0.50
C VAL A 263 -4.33 13.01 0.46
N ALA A 264 -5.61 13.10 0.08
CA ALA A 264 -6.71 12.58 0.88
C ALA A 264 -6.55 11.06 1.15
N GLN A 265 -6.20 10.29 0.12
CA GLN A 265 -5.95 8.85 0.23
C GLN A 265 -4.74 8.53 1.10
N TYR A 266 -3.65 9.30 0.99
CA TYR A 266 -2.46 9.12 1.81
C TYR A 266 -2.78 9.27 3.30
N VAL A 267 -3.53 10.30 3.66
CA VAL A 267 -3.95 10.54 5.05
C VAL A 267 -4.96 9.46 5.51
N ALA A 268 -5.95 9.10 4.67
CA ALA A 268 -6.90 8.04 5.00
C ALA A 268 -6.22 6.68 5.22
N ASN A 269 -5.14 6.39 4.49
CA ASN A 269 -4.38 5.13 4.62
C ASN A 269 -3.63 5.00 5.96
N LEU A 270 -3.47 6.08 6.75
CA LEU A 270 -2.93 6.00 8.12
C LEU A 270 -3.77 5.08 9.00
N VAL A 271 -5.08 5.05 8.77
CA VAL A 271 -6.03 4.17 9.47
C VAL A 271 -5.69 2.69 9.30
N GLN A 272 -5.07 2.30 8.17
CA GLN A 272 -4.72 0.91 7.87
C GLN A 272 -3.32 0.48 8.35
N VAL A 273 -2.50 1.40 8.89
CA VAL A 273 -1.14 1.06 9.34
C VAL A 273 -1.15 -0.05 10.41
N PRO A 274 -2.00 0.00 11.45
CA PRO A 274 -2.09 -1.10 12.42
C PRO A 274 -2.53 -2.43 11.80
N GLN A 275 -3.40 -2.39 10.80
CA GLN A 275 -3.91 -3.58 10.11
C GLN A 275 -2.79 -4.35 9.39
N ARG A 276 -1.90 -3.65 8.69
CA ARG A 276 -0.75 -4.27 8.00
C ARG A 276 0.17 -5.01 8.99
N SER A 277 0.45 -4.41 10.14
CA SER A 277 1.25 -5.03 11.19
C SER A 277 0.56 -6.27 11.75
N MET A 278 -0.75 -6.19 12.01
CA MET A 278 -1.54 -7.30 12.54
C MET A 278 -1.64 -8.47 11.55
N GLN A 279 -1.83 -8.18 10.26
CA GLN A 279 -1.82 -9.18 9.19
C GLN A 279 -0.49 -9.94 9.14
N SER A 280 0.63 -9.23 9.20
CA SER A 280 1.97 -9.83 9.17
C SER A 280 2.20 -10.79 10.35
N ILE A 281 1.82 -10.39 11.56
CA ILE A 281 1.96 -11.21 12.78
C ILE A 281 1.02 -12.41 12.73
N SER A 282 -0.23 -12.20 12.31
CA SER A 282 -1.27 -13.24 12.32
C SER A 282 -1.04 -14.33 11.28
N THR A 283 -0.37 -14.05 10.15
CA THR A 283 -0.19 -15.00 9.05
C THR A 283 0.45 -16.31 9.50
N GLY A 284 1.54 -16.24 10.28
CA GLY A 284 2.23 -17.44 10.77
C GLY A 284 1.38 -18.25 11.76
N ILE A 285 0.71 -17.56 12.69
CA ILE A 285 -0.13 -18.19 13.72
C ILE A 285 -1.36 -18.86 13.06
N LEU A 286 -2.01 -18.16 12.13
CA LEU A 286 -3.17 -18.67 11.41
C LEU A 286 -2.81 -19.88 10.55
N SER A 287 -1.67 -19.86 9.86
CA SER A 287 -1.21 -21.00 9.06
C SER A 287 -0.99 -22.24 9.93
N GLN A 288 -0.45 -22.08 11.13
CA GLN A 288 -0.28 -23.19 12.09
C GLN A 288 -1.63 -23.66 12.61
N ALA A 289 -2.52 -22.75 13.03
CA ALA A 289 -3.84 -23.09 13.55
C ALA A 289 -4.72 -23.83 12.50
N TRP A 290 -4.63 -23.46 11.21
CA TRP A 290 -5.27 -24.20 10.12
C TRP A 290 -4.73 -25.62 9.96
N LYS A 291 -3.38 -25.77 10.03
CA LYS A 291 -2.75 -27.09 9.98
C LYS A 291 -3.21 -27.98 11.12
N ASP A 292 -3.30 -27.43 12.33
CA ASP A 292 -3.68 -28.14 13.55
C ASP A 292 -5.21 -28.28 13.70
N LYS A 293 -6.01 -27.71 12.76
CA LYS A 293 -7.46 -27.64 12.79
C LYS A 293 -8.02 -26.98 14.06
N ASP A 294 -7.25 -26.04 14.63
CA ASP A 294 -7.68 -25.29 15.81
C ASP A 294 -8.57 -24.11 15.41
N TYR A 295 -9.83 -24.42 15.12
CA TYR A 295 -10.84 -23.41 14.76
C TYR A 295 -11.16 -22.46 15.92
N LYS A 296 -10.94 -22.85 17.17
CA LYS A 296 -11.17 -22.00 18.34
C LYS A 296 -10.14 -20.86 18.38
N GLU A 297 -8.87 -21.20 18.15
CA GLU A 297 -7.81 -20.20 18.07
C GLU A 297 -8.00 -19.26 16.88
N ILE A 298 -8.38 -19.77 15.70
CA ILE A 298 -8.68 -18.94 14.52
C ILE A 298 -9.81 -17.95 14.84
N ASN A 299 -10.91 -18.40 15.43
CA ASN A 299 -12.04 -17.54 15.80
C ASN A 299 -11.64 -16.52 16.90
N ARG A 300 -10.79 -16.92 17.85
CA ARG A 300 -10.23 -16.02 18.87
C ARG A 300 -9.41 -14.90 18.23
N ILE A 301 -8.52 -15.25 17.29
CA ILE A 301 -7.70 -14.25 16.57
C ILE A 301 -8.62 -13.34 15.75
N TYR A 302 -9.63 -13.89 15.07
CA TYR A 302 -10.57 -13.12 14.27
C TYR A 302 -11.29 -12.06 15.12
N GLY A 303 -11.90 -12.44 16.23
CA GLY A 303 -12.61 -11.53 17.12
C GLY A 303 -11.68 -10.49 17.76
N ARG A 304 -10.47 -10.89 18.23
CA ARG A 304 -9.50 -9.96 18.84
C ARG A 304 -8.95 -8.96 17.83
N THR A 305 -8.60 -9.42 16.62
CA THR A 305 -8.09 -8.50 15.59
C THR A 305 -9.17 -7.53 15.11
N SER A 306 -10.42 -7.98 14.97
CA SER A 306 -11.55 -7.12 14.59
C SER A 306 -11.73 -5.97 15.57
N ILE A 307 -11.87 -6.24 16.87
CA ILE A 307 -12.12 -5.20 17.87
C ILE A 307 -10.91 -4.28 18.07
N ASN A 308 -9.69 -4.81 18.11
CA ASN A 308 -8.49 -4.01 18.29
C ASN A 308 -8.23 -3.08 17.11
N LEU A 309 -8.39 -3.58 15.87
CA LEU A 309 -8.22 -2.79 14.67
C LEU A 309 -9.32 -1.74 14.52
N LEU A 310 -10.56 -2.06 14.92
CA LEU A 310 -11.65 -1.08 14.93
C LEU A 310 -11.36 0.07 15.90
N ILE A 311 -10.91 -0.23 17.13
CA ILE A 311 -10.53 0.79 18.12
C ILE A 311 -9.41 1.67 17.58
N MET A 312 -8.35 1.08 17.02
CA MET A 312 -7.22 1.83 16.45
C MET A 312 -7.63 2.66 15.23
N ALA A 313 -8.49 2.11 14.36
CA ALA A 313 -8.98 2.80 13.18
C ALA A 313 -9.81 4.03 13.56
N LEU A 314 -10.74 3.89 14.51
CA LEU A 314 -11.56 5.00 15.00
C LEU A 314 -10.73 6.04 15.75
N PHE A 315 -9.73 5.62 16.52
CA PHE A 315 -8.78 6.50 17.20
C PHE A 315 -7.99 7.35 16.20
N ILE A 316 -7.41 6.74 15.18
CA ILE A 316 -6.62 7.45 14.16
C ILE A 316 -7.55 8.35 13.33
N TYR A 317 -8.67 7.82 12.87
CA TYR A 317 -9.63 8.55 12.04
C TYR A 317 -10.21 9.77 12.76
N GLY A 318 -10.63 9.62 14.01
CA GLY A 318 -11.17 10.74 14.79
C GLY A 318 -10.14 11.85 15.00
N ASN A 319 -8.88 11.51 15.30
CA ASN A 319 -7.79 12.49 15.38
C ASN A 319 -7.54 13.20 14.05
N VAL A 320 -7.59 12.47 12.94
CA VAL A 320 -7.41 13.05 11.60
C VAL A 320 -8.56 14.00 11.27
N VAL A 321 -9.81 13.56 11.44
CA VAL A 321 -11.00 14.38 11.10
C VAL A 321 -11.08 15.67 11.91
N LEU A 322 -10.74 15.61 13.21
CA LEU A 322 -10.75 16.80 14.09
C LEU A 322 -9.68 17.83 13.73
N ASN A 323 -8.57 17.41 13.10
CA ASN A 323 -7.38 18.25 12.99
C ASN A 323 -6.93 18.51 11.54
N ILE A 324 -7.45 17.80 10.53
CA ILE A 324 -6.92 17.89 9.16
C ILE A 324 -7.08 19.30 8.54
N THR A 325 -8.24 19.93 8.70
CA THR A 325 -8.48 21.29 8.16
C THR A 325 -7.53 22.32 8.76
N PRO A 326 -7.45 22.49 10.09
CA PRO A 326 -6.49 23.42 10.67
C PRO A 326 -5.03 22.99 10.43
N ALA A 327 -4.75 21.70 10.27
CA ALA A 327 -3.39 21.26 9.96
C ALA A 327 -2.94 21.72 8.56
N ILE A 328 -3.81 21.61 7.54
CA ILE A 328 -3.55 22.11 6.19
C ILE A 328 -3.20 23.59 6.21
N GLU A 329 -3.99 24.40 6.94
CA GLU A 329 -3.80 25.85 7.07
C GLU A 329 -2.51 26.18 7.82
N LEU A 330 -2.29 25.61 9.01
CA LEU A 330 -1.13 25.87 9.86
C LEU A 330 0.20 25.42 9.24
N LEU A 331 0.17 24.38 8.42
CA LEU A 331 1.34 23.91 7.69
C LEU A 331 1.62 24.71 6.41
N GLY A 332 0.78 25.69 6.05
CA GLY A 332 0.97 26.51 4.84
C GLY A 332 0.83 25.70 3.55
N MET A 333 0.05 24.62 3.56
CA MET A 333 -0.25 23.87 2.35
C MET A 333 -1.16 24.69 1.41
N GLN A 334 -1.13 24.39 0.12
CA GLN A 334 -1.98 25.07 -0.86
C GLN A 334 -3.47 24.87 -0.51
N ALA A 335 -4.25 25.95 -0.51
CA ALA A 335 -5.67 25.94 -0.13
C ALA A 335 -6.53 24.96 -0.95
N ILE A 336 -6.10 24.62 -2.18
CA ILE A 336 -6.80 23.67 -3.05
C ILE A 336 -6.97 22.29 -2.38
N TYR A 337 -6.05 21.87 -1.51
CA TYR A 337 -6.14 20.58 -0.82
C TYR A 337 -7.28 20.51 0.21
N LEU A 338 -7.81 21.66 0.66
CA LEU A 338 -9.03 21.70 1.49
C LEU A 338 -10.23 21.10 0.78
N THR A 339 -10.31 21.20 -0.55
CA THR A 339 -11.39 20.59 -1.35
C THR A 339 -11.41 19.06 -1.27
N GLY A 340 -10.28 18.43 -0.90
CA GLY A 340 -10.15 16.99 -0.71
C GLY A 340 -10.60 16.47 0.66
N VAL A 341 -10.89 17.36 1.63
CA VAL A 341 -11.19 16.97 3.01
C VAL A 341 -12.47 16.11 3.10
N GLN A 342 -13.51 16.45 2.37
CA GLN A 342 -14.73 15.62 2.32
C GLN A 342 -14.45 14.23 1.77
N THR A 343 -13.63 14.15 0.72
CA THR A 343 -13.20 12.87 0.13
C THR A 343 -12.42 12.04 1.14
N LEU A 344 -11.51 12.66 1.91
CA LEU A 344 -10.78 12.02 2.99
C LEU A 344 -11.72 11.42 4.04
N PHE A 345 -12.77 12.15 4.43
CA PHE A 345 -13.74 11.64 5.40
C PHE A 345 -14.43 10.38 4.90
N VAL A 346 -14.88 10.38 3.66
CA VAL A 346 -15.55 9.22 3.06
C VAL A 346 -14.56 8.04 2.89
N LEU A 347 -13.33 8.30 2.43
CA LEU A 347 -12.28 7.28 2.33
C LEU A 347 -11.95 6.66 3.70
N GLY A 348 -11.87 7.48 4.75
CA GLY A 348 -11.61 7.01 6.11
C GLY A 348 -12.68 6.04 6.60
N ILE A 349 -13.97 6.27 6.27
CA ILE A 349 -15.06 5.32 6.57
C ILE A 349 -14.81 3.98 5.88
N ALA A 350 -14.42 3.97 4.59
CA ALA A 350 -14.07 2.73 3.88
C ALA A 350 -12.93 1.98 4.58
N ARG A 351 -11.91 2.69 5.10
CA ARG A 351 -10.81 2.09 5.87
C ARG A 351 -11.24 1.54 7.22
N ILE A 352 -12.19 2.20 7.91
CA ILE A 352 -12.78 1.71 9.17
C ILE A 352 -13.57 0.42 8.93
N ILE A 353 -14.36 0.34 7.85
CA ILE A 353 -15.10 -0.87 7.48
C ILE A 353 -14.11 -2.03 7.27
N ASP A 354 -13.05 -1.81 6.51
CA ASP A 354 -12.03 -2.83 6.25
C ASP A 354 -11.31 -3.27 7.55
N ALA A 355 -10.83 -2.32 8.35
CA ALA A 355 -10.16 -2.60 9.61
C ALA A 355 -11.08 -3.31 10.63
N GLY A 356 -12.35 -2.88 10.70
CA GLY A 356 -13.36 -3.46 11.60
C GLY A 356 -13.68 -4.92 11.33
N THR A 357 -13.43 -5.41 10.12
CA THR A 357 -13.56 -6.84 9.79
C THR A 357 -12.31 -7.66 10.14
N GLY A 358 -11.31 -7.06 10.78
CA GLY A 358 -10.12 -7.75 11.28
C GLY A 358 -9.21 -8.26 10.16
N VAL A 359 -8.69 -9.47 10.35
CA VAL A 359 -7.78 -10.14 9.40
C VAL A 359 -8.48 -11.21 8.56
N ASN A 360 -9.75 -11.01 8.19
CA ASN A 360 -10.57 -11.97 7.44
C ASN A 360 -9.85 -12.49 6.17
N GLY A 361 -9.21 -11.59 5.41
CA GLY A 361 -8.44 -11.93 4.22
C GLY A 361 -7.29 -12.89 4.53
N THR A 362 -6.52 -12.61 5.57
CA THR A 362 -5.41 -13.47 6.00
C THR A 362 -5.91 -14.85 6.46
N ILE A 363 -7.04 -14.90 7.17
CA ILE A 363 -7.67 -16.16 7.59
C ILE A 363 -8.00 -17.03 6.37
N ILE A 364 -8.64 -16.45 5.35
CA ILE A 364 -9.02 -17.17 4.13
C ILE A 364 -7.78 -17.55 3.30
N ALA A 365 -6.85 -16.60 3.12
CA ALA A 365 -5.64 -16.81 2.30
C ALA A 365 -4.73 -17.91 2.86
N THR A 366 -4.66 -18.07 4.19
CA THR A 366 -3.88 -19.12 4.85
C THR A 366 -4.58 -20.47 4.94
N SER A 367 -5.87 -20.52 4.61
CA SER A 367 -6.69 -21.74 4.62
C SER A 367 -6.54 -22.57 3.34
N THR A 368 -7.19 -23.72 3.30
CA THR A 368 -7.36 -24.53 2.07
C THR A 368 -8.26 -23.84 1.03
N PHE A 369 -8.98 -22.79 1.44
CA PHE A 369 -9.90 -22.01 0.59
C PHE A 369 -9.27 -20.72 0.02
N TRP A 370 -7.95 -20.65 -0.10
CA TRP A 370 -7.23 -19.51 -0.65
C TRP A 370 -7.73 -19.05 -2.04
N LYS A 371 -8.32 -19.97 -2.85
CA LYS A 371 -8.96 -19.61 -4.12
C LYS A 371 -10.14 -18.66 -3.93
N PHE A 372 -10.86 -18.79 -2.81
CA PHE A 372 -11.96 -17.88 -2.49
C PHE A 372 -11.46 -16.44 -2.24
N ASP A 373 -10.27 -16.30 -1.64
CA ASP A 373 -9.63 -15.00 -1.48
C ASP A 373 -9.38 -14.33 -2.86
N PHE A 374 -8.86 -15.09 -3.81
CA PHE A 374 -8.67 -14.62 -5.19
C PHE A 374 -10.00 -14.20 -5.84
N PHE A 375 -11.04 -15.05 -5.80
CA PHE A 375 -12.34 -14.74 -6.38
C PHE A 375 -13.01 -13.52 -5.73
N SER A 376 -12.90 -13.36 -4.41
CA SER A 376 -13.41 -12.17 -3.73
C SER A 376 -12.71 -10.90 -4.21
N GLY A 377 -11.41 -10.97 -4.49
CA GLY A 377 -10.66 -9.87 -5.10
C GLY A 377 -11.13 -9.53 -6.53
N VAL A 378 -11.43 -10.55 -7.35
CA VAL A 378 -12.02 -10.35 -8.68
C VAL A 378 -13.37 -9.64 -8.58
N VAL A 379 -14.24 -10.07 -7.65
CA VAL A 379 -15.55 -9.43 -7.43
C VAL A 379 -15.36 -7.98 -6.98
N MET A 380 -14.41 -7.71 -6.09
CA MET A 380 -14.09 -6.34 -5.66
C MET A 380 -13.72 -5.45 -6.86
N LEU A 381 -12.81 -5.90 -7.74
CA LEU A 381 -12.43 -5.13 -8.92
C LEU A 381 -13.58 -4.96 -9.92
N ALA A 382 -14.36 -6.01 -10.14
CA ALA A 382 -15.52 -5.97 -11.03
C ALA A 382 -16.59 -4.97 -10.58
N LEU A 383 -16.68 -4.70 -9.28
CA LEU A 383 -17.53 -3.65 -8.72
C LEU A 383 -16.83 -2.29 -8.73
N MET A 384 -15.56 -2.27 -8.34
CA MET A 384 -14.81 -1.03 -8.13
C MET A 384 -14.57 -0.26 -9.42
N ILE A 385 -14.19 -0.93 -10.52
CA ILE A 385 -13.87 -0.26 -11.79
C ILE A 385 -15.09 0.46 -12.38
N PRO A 386 -16.25 -0.19 -12.59
CA PRO A 386 -17.43 0.50 -13.11
C PRO A 386 -17.96 1.57 -12.15
N SER A 387 -18.03 1.25 -10.85
CA SER A 387 -18.49 2.21 -9.85
C SER A 387 -17.63 3.46 -9.83
N ASN A 388 -16.29 3.32 -9.90
CA ASN A 388 -15.39 4.46 -10.01
C ASN A 388 -15.67 5.29 -11.27
N TYR A 389 -15.77 4.66 -12.43
CA TYR A 389 -16.00 5.38 -13.67
C TYR A 389 -17.28 6.23 -13.60
N PHE A 390 -18.40 5.63 -13.20
CA PHE A 390 -19.69 6.34 -13.15
C PHE A 390 -19.73 7.38 -12.04
N LEU A 391 -19.29 7.05 -10.83
CA LEU A 391 -19.36 7.94 -9.69
C LEU A 391 -18.35 9.09 -9.77
N ILE A 392 -17.16 8.89 -10.33
CA ILE A 392 -16.20 9.99 -10.59
C ILE A 392 -16.75 10.94 -11.63
N LYS A 393 -17.38 10.42 -12.67
CA LYS A 393 -17.98 11.27 -13.71
C LYS A 393 -19.03 12.19 -13.13
N GLU A 394 -19.90 11.69 -12.24
CA GLU A 394 -21.02 12.42 -11.65
C GLU A 394 -20.56 13.29 -10.46
N TYR A 395 -19.85 12.71 -9.49
CA TYR A 395 -19.55 13.36 -8.20
C TYR A 395 -18.09 13.83 -8.07
N GLY A 396 -17.23 13.66 -9.09
CA GLY A 396 -15.81 14.01 -8.99
C GLY A 396 -15.04 13.09 -8.04
N ILE A 397 -14.07 13.64 -7.29
CA ILE A 397 -13.18 12.83 -6.42
C ILE A 397 -13.92 12.11 -5.29
N ILE A 398 -14.99 12.69 -4.76
CA ILE A 398 -15.81 12.06 -3.72
C ILE A 398 -16.51 10.81 -4.26
N GLY A 399 -16.80 10.78 -5.57
CA GLY A 399 -17.36 9.61 -6.25
C GLY A 399 -16.45 8.39 -6.16
N SER A 400 -15.12 8.57 -6.25
CA SER A 400 -14.17 7.48 -6.03
C SER A 400 -14.22 6.96 -4.59
N ALA A 401 -14.37 7.84 -3.62
CA ALA A 401 -14.51 7.43 -2.22
C ALA A 401 -15.82 6.63 -1.99
N TYR A 402 -16.93 7.01 -2.63
CA TYR A 402 -18.16 6.22 -2.60
C TYR A 402 -17.99 4.85 -3.26
N ALA A 403 -17.32 4.79 -4.41
CA ALA A 403 -16.99 3.52 -5.07
C ALA A 403 -16.16 2.59 -4.15
N GLN A 404 -15.20 3.15 -3.41
CA GLN A 404 -14.42 2.39 -2.44
C GLN A 404 -15.28 1.89 -1.28
N ILE A 405 -16.18 2.70 -0.71
CA ILE A 405 -17.10 2.23 0.35
C ILE A 405 -17.94 1.05 -0.16
N ILE A 406 -18.56 1.19 -1.32
CA ILE A 406 -19.41 0.14 -1.91
C ILE A 406 -18.60 -1.15 -2.10
N SER A 407 -17.46 -1.04 -2.80
CA SER A 407 -16.64 -2.19 -3.15
C SER A 407 -16.05 -2.87 -1.92
N MET A 408 -15.53 -2.10 -0.95
CA MET A 408 -14.97 -2.63 0.30
C MET A 408 -16.04 -3.24 1.20
N THR A 409 -17.24 -2.66 1.26
CA THR A 409 -18.34 -3.22 2.04
C THR A 409 -18.77 -4.57 1.48
N VAL A 410 -19.00 -4.66 0.17
CA VAL A 410 -19.37 -5.92 -0.50
C VAL A 410 -18.26 -6.97 -0.34
N TYR A 411 -17.00 -6.57 -0.57
CA TYR A 411 -15.84 -7.43 -0.45
C TYR A 411 -15.68 -8.03 0.96
N ASN A 412 -15.76 -7.19 1.99
CA ASN A 412 -15.66 -7.65 3.37
C ASN A 412 -16.91 -8.42 3.82
N PHE A 413 -18.09 -8.06 3.32
CA PHE A 413 -19.34 -8.80 3.57
C PHE A 413 -19.28 -10.23 3.02
N ILE A 414 -18.82 -10.42 1.77
CA ILE A 414 -18.67 -11.73 1.14
C ILE A 414 -17.70 -12.61 1.96
N ARG A 415 -16.58 -12.05 2.42
CA ARG A 415 -15.60 -12.76 3.24
C ARG A 415 -16.12 -13.11 4.62
N TRP A 416 -16.77 -12.16 5.27
CA TRP A 416 -17.42 -12.39 6.57
C TRP A 416 -18.48 -13.48 6.48
N GLU A 417 -19.36 -13.40 5.49
CA GLU A 417 -20.44 -14.38 5.29
C GLU A 417 -19.88 -15.77 4.97
N PHE A 418 -18.81 -15.86 4.18
CA PHE A 418 -18.11 -17.12 3.94
C PHE A 418 -17.57 -17.73 5.24
N LEU A 419 -16.89 -16.97 6.07
CA LEU A 419 -16.36 -17.45 7.36
C LEU A 419 -17.48 -17.81 8.32
N ARG A 420 -18.56 -17.06 8.34
CA ARG A 420 -19.75 -17.34 9.15
C ARG A 420 -20.42 -18.66 8.74
N ARG A 421 -20.72 -18.83 7.45
CA ARG A 421 -21.43 -20.05 6.97
C ARG A 421 -20.55 -21.28 7.02
N LYS A 422 -19.28 -21.17 6.66
CA LYS A 422 -18.41 -22.33 6.50
C LYS A 422 -17.81 -22.81 7.82
N PHE A 423 -17.50 -21.88 8.73
CA PHE A 423 -16.75 -22.17 9.96
C PHE A 423 -17.44 -21.68 11.23
N ASN A 424 -18.64 -21.10 11.12
CA ASN A 424 -19.39 -20.49 12.22
C ASN A 424 -18.57 -19.44 13.01
N MET A 425 -17.76 -18.64 12.29
CA MET A 425 -16.90 -17.62 12.89
C MET A 425 -17.57 -16.25 12.80
N GLN A 426 -17.63 -15.54 13.93
CA GLN A 426 -18.24 -14.22 14.06
C GLN A 426 -17.35 -13.28 14.84
N PRO A 427 -16.81 -12.20 14.23
CA PRO A 427 -15.93 -11.26 14.91
C PRO A 427 -16.66 -10.17 15.67
N PHE A 428 -17.91 -9.85 15.26
CA PHE A 428 -18.68 -8.75 15.82
C PHE A 428 -19.37 -9.15 17.11
N THR A 429 -19.32 -8.25 18.09
CA THR A 429 -19.96 -8.41 19.40
C THR A 429 -20.61 -7.10 19.83
N TRP A 430 -21.35 -7.08 20.92
CA TRP A 430 -21.86 -5.84 21.52
C TRP A 430 -20.77 -4.82 21.81
N LYS A 431 -19.55 -5.27 22.08
CA LYS A 431 -18.38 -4.39 22.25
C LYS A 431 -18.04 -3.60 20.97
N THR A 432 -18.30 -4.18 19.80
CA THR A 432 -18.15 -3.49 18.51
C THR A 432 -19.09 -2.27 18.45
N LEU A 433 -20.36 -2.44 18.85
CA LEU A 433 -21.32 -1.36 18.90
C LEU A 433 -20.95 -0.29 19.95
N TYR A 434 -20.54 -0.72 21.15
CA TYR A 434 -20.07 0.22 22.19
C TYR A 434 -18.86 1.02 21.73
N THR A 435 -17.94 0.41 21.00
CA THR A 435 -16.76 1.10 20.43
C THR A 435 -17.18 2.18 19.45
N LEU A 436 -18.12 1.89 18.56
CA LEU A 436 -18.64 2.88 17.59
C LEU A 436 -19.33 4.04 18.30
N LEU A 437 -20.23 3.74 19.23
CA LEU A 437 -20.99 4.76 19.96
C LEU A 437 -20.08 5.64 20.84
N TRP A 438 -19.12 5.03 21.54
CA TRP A 438 -18.17 5.76 22.37
C TRP A 438 -17.26 6.67 21.55
N SER A 439 -16.76 6.14 20.42
CA SER A 439 -15.91 6.92 19.52
C SER A 439 -16.67 8.12 18.93
N LEU A 440 -17.92 7.89 18.49
CA LEU A 440 -18.76 8.96 17.96
C LEU A 440 -19.08 9.99 19.05
N GLY A 441 -19.46 9.56 20.25
CA GLY A 441 -19.70 10.46 21.40
C GLY A 441 -18.48 11.29 21.76
N SER A 442 -17.31 10.63 21.86
CA SER A 442 -16.04 11.32 22.15
C SER A 442 -15.69 12.33 21.06
N PHE A 443 -15.92 11.99 19.78
CA PHE A 443 -15.71 12.88 18.65
C PHE A 443 -16.61 14.12 18.74
N LEU A 444 -17.91 13.92 18.94
CA LEU A 444 -18.88 15.03 19.04
C LEU A 444 -18.58 15.95 20.22
N ILE A 445 -18.24 15.39 21.38
CA ILE A 445 -17.86 16.19 22.57
C ILE A 445 -16.70 17.11 22.20
N ILE A 446 -15.60 16.57 21.66
CA ILE A 446 -14.42 17.39 21.33
C ILE A 446 -14.72 18.37 20.20
N TYR A 447 -15.47 17.94 19.19
CA TYR A 447 -15.85 18.81 18.08
C TYR A 447 -16.59 20.05 18.56
N TYR A 448 -17.59 19.92 19.43
CA TYR A 448 -18.39 21.05 19.88
C TYR A 448 -17.73 21.86 21.02
N THR A 449 -16.96 21.22 21.91
CA THR A 449 -16.35 21.93 23.05
C THR A 449 -15.05 22.65 22.71
N MET A 450 -14.36 22.23 21.66
CA MET A 450 -13.03 22.76 21.33
C MET A 450 -12.98 23.52 19.98
N GLN A 451 -14.12 23.95 19.43
CA GLN A 451 -14.17 24.75 18.20
C GLN A 451 -13.45 26.09 18.32
N SER A 452 -13.54 26.74 19.48
CA SER A 452 -12.91 28.05 19.74
C SER A 452 -11.38 27.99 19.89
N PHE A 453 -10.81 26.82 20.09
CA PHE A 453 -9.35 26.68 20.18
C PHE A 453 -8.73 26.63 18.79
N THR A 454 -7.98 27.68 18.43
CA THR A 454 -7.32 27.81 17.11
C THR A 454 -5.79 27.61 17.21
N GLY A 455 -5.14 27.58 16.06
CA GLY A 455 -3.68 27.44 15.98
C GLY A 455 -3.15 26.09 16.46
N TRP A 456 -1.84 26.01 16.70
CA TRP A 456 -1.16 24.80 17.16
C TRP A 456 -1.66 24.30 18.50
N LEU A 457 -1.98 25.21 19.43
CA LEU A 457 -2.54 24.86 20.74
C LEU A 457 -3.87 24.13 20.57
N GLY A 458 -4.76 24.64 19.72
CA GLY A 458 -6.05 24.01 19.44
C GLY A 458 -5.91 22.62 18.83
N LEU A 459 -4.94 22.44 17.91
CA LEU A 459 -4.65 21.15 17.29
C LEU A 459 -4.21 20.11 18.34
N PHE A 460 -3.22 20.46 19.18
CA PHE A 460 -2.74 19.57 20.22
C PHE A 460 -3.79 19.31 21.30
N ALA A 461 -4.55 20.33 21.71
CA ALA A 461 -5.62 20.19 22.71
C ALA A 461 -6.69 19.21 22.23
N ARG A 462 -7.18 19.35 20.99
CA ARG A 462 -8.16 18.40 20.39
C ARG A 462 -7.60 16.99 20.31
N ALA A 463 -6.34 16.83 19.84
CA ALA A 463 -5.72 15.53 19.71
C ALA A 463 -5.54 14.83 21.05
N ILE A 464 -5.04 15.52 22.05
CA ILE A 464 -4.81 14.97 23.41
C ILE A 464 -6.15 14.63 24.08
N SER A 465 -7.14 15.55 24.03
CA SER A 465 -8.43 15.35 24.69
C SER A 465 -9.22 14.20 24.07
N PHE A 466 -9.26 14.13 22.73
CA PHE A 466 -9.89 13.00 22.03
C PHE A 466 -9.19 11.67 22.36
N SER A 467 -7.86 11.67 22.35
CA SER A 467 -7.07 10.48 22.70
C SER A 467 -7.33 10.03 24.13
N ALA A 468 -7.40 10.96 25.08
CA ALA A 468 -7.69 10.65 26.48
C ALA A 468 -9.11 10.04 26.65
N LEU A 469 -10.12 10.61 25.97
CA LEU A 469 -11.49 10.06 25.99
C LEU A 469 -11.54 8.66 25.36
N MET A 470 -10.89 8.46 24.24
CA MET A 470 -10.83 7.13 23.59
C MET A 470 -10.18 6.09 24.50
N ILE A 471 -9.05 6.42 25.11
CA ILE A 471 -8.34 5.54 26.05
C ILE A 471 -9.23 5.26 27.27
N ALA A 472 -9.83 6.28 27.86
CA ALA A 472 -10.76 6.12 28.99
C ALA A 472 -11.90 5.15 28.69
N GLY A 473 -12.50 5.27 27.49
CA GLY A 473 -13.58 4.36 27.06
C GLY A 473 -13.13 2.91 26.87
N VAL A 474 -11.92 2.70 26.34
CA VAL A 474 -11.35 1.35 26.18
C VAL A 474 -11.26 0.63 27.53
N PHE A 475 -10.83 1.33 28.58
CA PHE A 475 -10.69 0.76 29.93
C PHE A 475 -12.03 0.69 30.66
N TRP A 476 -12.83 1.76 30.65
CA TRP A 476 -14.11 1.82 31.36
C TRP A 476 -15.11 0.80 30.84
N LEU A 477 -15.26 0.69 29.51
CA LEU A 477 -16.19 -0.25 28.88
C LEU A 477 -15.55 -1.64 28.65
N ARG A 478 -14.30 -1.83 29.06
CA ARG A 478 -13.56 -3.11 28.90
C ARG A 478 -13.65 -3.66 27.47
N LEU A 479 -13.43 -2.79 26.49
CA LEU A 479 -13.68 -3.09 25.08
C LEU A 479 -12.81 -4.22 24.55
N THR A 480 -11.55 -4.28 24.94
CA THR A 480 -10.63 -5.33 24.52
C THR A 480 -9.91 -5.99 25.68
N PRO A 481 -9.79 -7.33 25.68
CA PRO A 481 -9.03 -8.04 26.71
C PRO A 481 -7.53 -7.72 26.66
N ASP A 482 -7.00 -7.36 25.50
CA ASP A 482 -5.57 -7.09 25.33
C ASP A 482 -5.14 -5.80 26.07
N ALA A 483 -5.97 -4.76 26.04
CA ALA A 483 -5.70 -3.54 26.81
C ALA A 483 -5.78 -3.80 28.33
N LEU A 484 -6.73 -4.60 28.78
CA LEU A 484 -6.86 -4.96 30.20
C LEU A 484 -5.65 -5.76 30.70
N GLN A 485 -5.15 -6.72 29.92
CA GLN A 485 -3.94 -7.48 30.25
C GLN A 485 -2.69 -6.58 30.32
N LEU A 486 -2.59 -5.57 29.46
CA LEU A 486 -1.51 -4.59 29.51
C LEU A 486 -1.60 -3.75 30.80
N TRP A 487 -2.81 -3.29 31.13
CA TRP A 487 -3.05 -2.51 32.35
C TRP A 487 -2.69 -3.29 33.65
N GLU A 488 -3.15 -4.54 33.73
CA GLU A 488 -2.82 -5.41 34.89
C GLU A 488 -1.31 -5.68 35.03
N LYS A 489 -0.59 -5.78 33.91
CA LYS A 489 0.88 -5.92 33.95
C LYS A 489 1.58 -4.64 34.44
N TRP A 490 1.01 -3.48 34.14
CA TRP A 490 1.58 -2.19 34.57
C TRP A 490 1.27 -1.88 36.02
N THR A 491 0.09 -2.23 36.52
CA THR A 491 -0.34 -1.98 37.87
C THR A 491 0.23 -3.00 38.89
N LYS A 492 0.69 -4.15 38.39
CA LYS A 492 1.34 -5.20 39.23
C LYS A 492 2.88 -5.10 39.29
N ARG A 493 3.45 -4.09 38.62
CA ARG A 493 4.86 -3.69 38.75
C ARG A 493 5.00 -2.47 39.66
#